data_b7293e9e5a04f8acec9d5cdff0ffa7d9
#
_entry.id   b7293e9e5a04f8acec9d5cdff0ffa7d9
#
_cell.length_a   1.000
_cell.length_b   1.000
_cell.length_c   1.000
_cell.angle_alpha   90.00
_cell.angle_beta   90.00
_cell.angle_gamma   90.00
#
_symmetry.space_group_name_H-M   'P 1'
#
loop_
_entity.id
_entity.type
_entity.pdbx_description
1 polymer ?
#
loop_
_entity_poly.entity_id
_entity_poly.type
_entity_poly.pdbx_seq_one_letter_code
_entity_poly.pdbx_strand_id
1 'polypeptide(L)'
;SLEKMHGFPTGNTGFLKGVSALYAGVIEGNLLIAGGCNFPDIPVADGGKKAYYRDIYIAPLSNDTAFEWKKIGQLPQAAAYGVTISTEKGLICVGGTTATHSLSDVFLLSLQKDTLKRETLPSLPVTMDNMAGALVGHSLYIVGGNVNGIPSSAMYMLDLSDLSGGWKRETDIPGEPRVQPVCVAQDGKLYVWGGFAPAVEGHQASLSVDGYMYSPETKEWSSVATPYDAEGNEISLGGGMGTSFGEGMILCAGGVDKDIFLKALQGIYAGKEYLSHPVEWYRFNRNLLLYHPQTDKWTTLGEYEQGARAGAVIVSQDGFHYIINGELKPGIRTNEINRIKEKRR
;
A
#
# COMPACT_ATOMS: atom_id res chain seq x y z
N SER A 1 12.18 -7.62 16.07
CA SER A 1 13.33 -7.32 15.20
C SER A 1 12.89 -7.29 13.76
N LEU A 2 13.57 -6.48 12.98
CA LEU A 2 13.31 -6.31 11.54
C LEU A 2 14.46 -6.97 10.78
N GLU A 3 14.21 -8.16 10.22
CA GLU A 3 15.23 -8.93 9.49
C GLU A 3 15.35 -8.41 8.06
N LYS A 4 16.58 -8.29 7.56
CA LYS A 4 16.82 -8.03 6.14
C LYS A 4 16.74 -9.34 5.37
N MET A 5 15.88 -9.38 4.35
CA MET A 5 15.83 -10.49 3.41
C MET A 5 16.89 -10.28 2.33
N HIS A 6 17.33 -11.37 1.70
CA HIS A 6 18.36 -11.36 0.66
C HIS A 6 17.79 -11.87 -0.67
N GLY A 7 18.15 -11.20 -1.74
CA GLY A 7 17.73 -11.55 -3.10
C GLY A 7 16.55 -10.69 -3.57
N PHE A 8 16.70 -10.16 -4.77
CA PHE A 8 15.66 -9.42 -5.49
C PHE A 8 15.81 -9.75 -6.98
N PRO A 9 14.74 -9.70 -7.79
CA PRO A 9 14.84 -10.05 -9.21
C PRO A 9 15.92 -9.25 -9.95
N THR A 10 16.76 -9.93 -10.71
CA THR A 10 17.94 -9.35 -11.39
C THR A 10 17.78 -9.22 -12.89
N GLY A 11 16.71 -9.79 -13.48
CA GLY A 11 16.51 -9.84 -14.92
C GLY A 11 16.20 -8.50 -15.60
N ASN A 12 15.86 -7.47 -14.82
CA ASN A 12 15.63 -6.12 -15.30
C ASN A 12 16.41 -5.13 -14.42
N THR A 13 17.39 -4.45 -15.03
CA THR A 13 18.32 -3.57 -14.29
C THR A 13 17.65 -2.37 -13.66
N GLY A 14 16.59 -1.84 -14.26
CA GLY A 14 15.81 -0.74 -13.68
C GLY A 14 14.97 -1.22 -12.49
N PHE A 15 14.27 -2.32 -12.62
CA PHE A 15 13.47 -2.92 -11.56
C PHE A 15 14.33 -3.33 -10.36
N LEU A 16 15.53 -3.82 -10.59
CA LEU A 16 16.48 -4.24 -9.56
C LEU A 16 16.79 -3.13 -8.54
N LYS A 17 16.67 -1.88 -8.94
CA LYS A 17 16.89 -0.73 -8.04
C LYS A 17 15.80 -0.55 -6.99
N GLY A 18 14.72 -1.32 -7.09
CA GLY A 18 13.56 -1.23 -6.22
C GLY A 18 12.51 -0.27 -6.74
N VAL A 19 11.29 -0.50 -6.32
CA VAL A 19 10.11 0.23 -6.81
C VAL A 19 9.23 0.70 -5.67
N SER A 20 8.36 1.65 -5.95
CA SER A 20 7.23 1.96 -5.08
C SER A 20 5.94 1.44 -5.69
N ALA A 21 4.94 1.25 -4.84
CA ALA A 21 3.55 0.97 -5.22
C ALA A 21 3.38 -0.27 -6.14
N LEU A 22 4.16 -1.31 -5.90
CA LEU A 22 4.04 -2.56 -6.64
C LEU A 22 2.80 -3.35 -6.20
N TYR A 23 2.40 -4.31 -7.02
CA TYR A 23 1.39 -5.30 -6.68
C TYR A 23 2.10 -6.47 -6.00
N ALA A 24 1.66 -6.85 -4.81
CA ALA A 24 2.28 -7.94 -4.07
C ALA A 24 1.28 -8.70 -3.22
N GLY A 25 1.50 -9.99 -3.07
CA GLY A 25 0.68 -10.85 -2.24
C GLY A 25 1.24 -12.25 -2.15
N VAL A 26 0.51 -13.14 -1.48
CA VAL A 26 0.87 -14.54 -1.32
C VAL A 26 0.01 -15.39 -2.23
N ILE A 27 0.64 -16.30 -2.97
CA ILE A 27 -0.03 -17.25 -3.84
C ILE A 27 0.61 -18.63 -3.67
N GLU A 28 -0.17 -19.59 -3.16
CA GLU A 28 0.28 -20.98 -2.93
C GLU A 28 1.67 -21.06 -2.23
N GLY A 29 1.83 -20.34 -1.12
CA GLY A 29 3.07 -20.33 -0.34
C GLY A 29 4.22 -19.56 -0.97
N ASN A 30 3.97 -18.81 -2.03
CA ASN A 30 4.97 -17.94 -2.68
C ASN A 30 4.64 -16.47 -2.46
N LEU A 31 5.67 -15.65 -2.32
CA LEU A 31 5.55 -14.21 -2.46
C LEU A 31 5.53 -13.87 -3.96
N LEU A 32 4.49 -13.19 -4.40
CA LEU A 32 4.39 -12.65 -5.76
C LEU A 32 4.56 -11.14 -5.70
N ILE A 33 5.44 -10.61 -6.55
CA ILE A 33 5.60 -9.18 -6.76
C ILE A 33 5.50 -8.84 -8.25
N ALA A 34 4.91 -7.70 -8.56
CA ALA A 34 4.72 -7.28 -9.94
C ALA A 34 4.56 -5.77 -10.05
N GLY A 35 4.97 -5.22 -11.17
CA GLY A 35 4.74 -3.81 -11.45
C GLY A 35 5.52 -2.87 -10.57
N GLY A 36 4.91 -1.73 -10.24
CA GLY A 36 5.58 -0.66 -9.50
C GLY A 36 6.29 0.32 -10.41
N CYS A 37 6.90 1.32 -9.81
CA CYS A 37 7.56 2.40 -10.56
C CYS A 37 8.78 2.95 -9.80
N ASN A 38 9.71 3.53 -10.56
CA ASN A 38 10.89 4.19 -10.02
C ASN A 38 11.47 5.19 -11.03
N PHE A 39 12.60 5.79 -10.67
CA PHE A 39 13.43 6.60 -11.57
C PHE A 39 14.76 5.87 -11.77
N PRO A 40 14.88 4.97 -12.77
CA PRO A 40 15.99 4.03 -12.85
C PRO A 40 17.29 4.63 -13.37
N ASP A 41 17.23 5.67 -14.19
CA ASP A 41 18.40 6.20 -14.88
C ASP A 41 18.91 7.49 -14.24
N ILE A 42 18.09 8.52 -14.26
CA ILE A 42 18.43 9.85 -13.72
C ILE A 42 17.51 10.11 -12.52
N PRO A 43 18.05 10.60 -11.38
CA PRO A 43 17.20 10.97 -10.24
C PRO A 43 16.15 12.02 -10.62
N VAL A 44 14.99 11.96 -9.99
CA VAL A 44 13.90 12.90 -10.24
C VAL A 44 14.32 14.36 -10.00
N ALA A 45 15.22 14.59 -9.04
CA ALA A 45 15.77 15.92 -8.75
C ALA A 45 16.54 16.52 -9.93
N ASP A 46 17.08 15.68 -10.80
CA ASP A 46 17.85 16.06 -11.98
C ASP A 46 17.04 15.88 -13.29
N GLY A 47 15.72 15.82 -13.18
CA GLY A 47 14.82 15.72 -14.33
C GLY A 47 14.60 14.30 -14.84
N GLY A 48 14.89 13.28 -14.04
CA GLY A 48 14.69 11.88 -14.40
C GLY A 48 13.24 11.54 -14.69
N LYS A 49 13.03 10.57 -15.58
CA LYS A 49 11.72 10.10 -16.01
C LYS A 49 11.33 8.85 -15.22
N LYS A 50 10.09 8.82 -14.75
CA LYS A 50 9.51 7.67 -14.05
C LYS A 50 9.28 6.52 -15.01
N ALA A 51 9.73 5.33 -14.63
CA ALA A 51 9.49 4.07 -15.35
C ALA A 51 8.49 3.21 -14.59
N TYR A 52 7.60 2.55 -15.33
CA TYR A 52 6.62 1.59 -14.82
C TYR A 52 6.99 0.20 -15.34
N TYR A 53 6.68 -0.82 -14.52
CA TYR A 53 7.06 -2.22 -14.81
C TYR A 53 5.83 -3.12 -14.91
N ARG A 54 5.98 -4.28 -15.57
CA ARG A 54 4.89 -5.24 -15.73
C ARG A 54 5.26 -6.70 -15.48
N ASP A 55 6.55 -7.01 -15.32
CA ASP A 55 6.97 -8.37 -15.06
C ASP A 55 6.45 -8.88 -13.71
N ILE A 56 6.09 -10.15 -13.66
CA ILE A 56 5.61 -10.84 -12.47
C ILE A 56 6.66 -11.85 -12.03
N TYR A 57 7.06 -11.76 -10.77
CA TYR A 57 8.04 -12.65 -10.15
C TYR A 57 7.43 -13.35 -8.95
N ILE A 58 7.83 -14.59 -8.72
CA ILE A 58 7.50 -15.32 -7.49
C ILE A 58 8.77 -15.86 -6.83
N ALA A 59 8.71 -16.00 -5.50
CA ALA A 59 9.72 -16.66 -4.69
C ALA A 59 9.05 -17.47 -3.60
N PRO A 60 9.47 -18.73 -3.34
CA PRO A 60 8.93 -19.50 -2.23
C PRO A 60 9.15 -18.79 -0.89
N LEU A 61 8.13 -18.77 -0.05
CA LEU A 61 8.22 -18.30 1.32
C LEU A 61 8.69 -19.45 2.23
N SER A 62 9.67 -19.17 3.08
CA SER A 62 10.21 -20.11 4.05
C SER A 62 10.71 -19.38 5.29
N ASN A 63 11.25 -20.12 6.26
CA ASN A 63 11.91 -19.52 7.43
C ASN A 63 13.26 -18.90 7.09
N ASP A 64 13.84 -19.23 5.94
CA ASP A 64 15.12 -18.66 5.49
C ASP A 64 14.99 -17.17 5.17
N THR A 65 16.12 -16.48 5.15
CA THR A 65 16.18 -15.05 4.83
C THR A 65 16.53 -14.77 3.37
N ALA A 66 16.62 -15.80 2.53
CA ALA A 66 16.94 -15.69 1.11
C ALA A 66 15.73 -15.99 0.22
N PHE A 67 15.58 -15.21 -0.82
CA PHE A 67 14.60 -15.44 -1.87
C PHE A 67 15.28 -15.92 -3.16
N GLU A 68 14.67 -16.90 -3.79
CA GLU A 68 15.01 -17.33 -5.16
C GLU A 68 13.85 -16.93 -6.08
N TRP A 69 14.06 -15.87 -6.84
CA TRP A 69 13.05 -15.28 -7.71
C TRP A 69 12.98 -15.94 -9.07
N LYS A 70 11.75 -16.13 -9.55
CA LYS A 70 11.46 -16.64 -10.89
C LYS A 70 10.43 -15.74 -11.55
N LYS A 71 10.71 -15.31 -12.77
CA LYS A 71 9.73 -14.62 -13.60
C LYS A 71 8.72 -15.63 -14.13
N ILE A 72 7.42 -15.37 -13.95
CA ILE A 72 6.35 -16.29 -14.37
C ILE A 72 5.34 -15.66 -15.32
N GLY A 73 5.43 -14.39 -15.63
CA GLY A 73 4.52 -13.74 -16.55
C GLY A 73 4.61 -12.22 -16.49
N GLN A 74 3.57 -11.58 -16.97
CA GLN A 74 3.47 -10.12 -16.99
C GLN A 74 2.05 -9.68 -16.64
N LEU A 75 1.95 -8.50 -16.01
CA LEU A 75 0.68 -7.78 -15.89
C LEU A 75 0.15 -7.41 -17.28
N PRO A 76 -1.15 -7.20 -17.46
CA PRO A 76 -1.70 -6.72 -18.75
C PRO A 76 -1.05 -5.45 -19.24
N GLN A 77 -0.65 -4.57 -18.34
CA GLN A 77 0.02 -3.30 -18.62
C GLN A 77 1.06 -3.02 -17.53
N ALA A 78 2.10 -2.26 -17.87
CA ALA A 78 3.04 -1.73 -16.88
C ALA A 78 2.29 -0.75 -15.97
N ALA A 79 2.20 -1.04 -14.70
CA ALA A 79 1.33 -0.32 -13.77
C ALA A 79 1.86 -0.30 -12.34
N ALA A 80 1.33 0.65 -11.56
CA ALA A 80 1.61 0.83 -10.14
C ALA A 80 0.40 1.46 -9.45
N TYR A 81 0.44 1.58 -8.13
CA TYR A 81 -0.57 2.26 -7.31
C TYR A 81 -1.97 1.64 -7.36
N GLY A 82 -2.06 0.36 -7.63
CA GLY A 82 -3.29 -0.43 -7.48
C GLY A 82 -3.34 -1.13 -6.12
N VAL A 83 -4.40 -1.91 -5.93
CA VAL A 83 -4.60 -2.74 -4.75
C VAL A 83 -4.41 -4.22 -5.12
N THR A 84 -3.75 -4.96 -4.25
CA THR A 84 -3.62 -6.42 -4.37
C THR A 84 -4.18 -7.08 -3.12
N ILE A 85 -5.07 -8.04 -3.30
CA ILE A 85 -5.70 -8.78 -2.21
C ILE A 85 -5.40 -10.26 -2.37
N SER A 86 -4.79 -10.86 -1.34
CA SER A 86 -4.58 -12.31 -1.27
C SER A 86 -5.88 -13.02 -0.90
N THR A 87 -6.24 -14.04 -1.68
CA THR A 87 -7.40 -14.90 -1.42
C THR A 87 -7.00 -16.37 -1.53
N GLU A 88 -7.86 -17.26 -1.10
CA GLU A 88 -7.64 -18.70 -1.26
C GLU A 88 -7.54 -19.13 -2.74
N LYS A 89 -8.19 -18.40 -3.63
CA LYS A 89 -8.19 -18.69 -5.08
C LYS A 89 -7.01 -18.07 -5.82
N GLY A 90 -6.27 -17.16 -5.20
CA GLY A 90 -5.18 -16.42 -5.80
C GLY A 90 -5.18 -14.96 -5.42
N LEU A 91 -4.54 -14.12 -6.23
CA LEU A 91 -4.41 -12.69 -5.99
C LEU A 91 -5.36 -11.89 -6.85
N ILE A 92 -6.13 -11.02 -6.23
CA ILE A 92 -6.96 -10.04 -6.94
C ILE A 92 -6.18 -8.74 -7.05
N CYS A 93 -6.00 -8.26 -8.28
CA CYS A 93 -5.40 -6.96 -8.58
C CYS A 93 -6.49 -6.01 -9.04
N VAL A 94 -6.52 -4.81 -8.46
CA VAL A 94 -7.57 -3.82 -8.68
C VAL A 94 -6.95 -2.48 -9.08
N GLY A 95 -7.32 -1.94 -10.21
CA GLY A 95 -6.96 -0.60 -10.64
C GLY A 95 -5.48 -0.32 -10.65
N GLY A 96 -5.13 0.91 -10.37
CA GLY A 96 -3.78 1.45 -10.46
C GLY A 96 -3.64 2.42 -11.62
N THR A 97 -2.42 2.74 -12.00
CA THR A 97 -2.14 3.63 -13.12
C THR A 97 -0.97 3.12 -13.96
N THR A 98 -1.06 3.35 -15.26
CA THR A 98 0.09 3.23 -16.17
C THR A 98 0.81 4.58 -16.22
N ALA A 99 1.84 4.68 -17.06
CA ALA A 99 2.52 5.96 -17.30
C ALA A 99 1.61 7.03 -17.92
N THR A 100 0.49 6.65 -18.54
CA THR A 100 -0.36 7.55 -19.33
C THR A 100 -1.81 7.65 -18.84
N HIS A 101 -2.32 6.66 -18.11
CA HIS A 101 -3.74 6.66 -17.71
C HIS A 101 -4.01 5.80 -16.48
N SER A 102 -5.04 6.15 -15.73
CA SER A 102 -5.56 5.40 -14.59
C SER A 102 -6.42 4.24 -15.06
N LEU A 103 -6.54 3.20 -14.26
CA LEU A 103 -7.14 1.92 -14.62
C LEU A 103 -8.44 1.64 -13.86
N SER A 104 -9.34 0.92 -14.51
CA SER A 104 -10.52 0.31 -13.89
C SER A 104 -10.47 -1.22 -13.89
N ASP A 105 -9.36 -1.78 -14.33
CA ASP A 105 -9.16 -3.23 -14.50
C ASP A 105 -9.18 -3.95 -13.15
N VAL A 106 -9.82 -5.11 -13.12
CA VAL A 106 -9.83 -6.02 -11.98
C VAL A 106 -9.64 -7.43 -12.51
N PHE A 107 -8.68 -8.16 -11.96
CA PHE A 107 -8.42 -9.53 -12.38
C PHE A 107 -7.87 -10.39 -11.25
N LEU A 108 -8.09 -11.70 -11.38
CA LEU A 108 -7.57 -12.72 -10.48
C LEU A 108 -6.35 -13.39 -11.14
N LEU A 109 -5.25 -13.43 -10.42
CA LEU A 109 -4.07 -14.24 -10.76
C LEU A 109 -4.10 -15.53 -9.95
N SER A 110 -3.91 -16.66 -10.61
CA SER A 110 -3.80 -17.97 -9.95
C SER A 110 -2.71 -18.80 -10.58
N LEU A 111 -2.22 -19.81 -9.85
CA LEU A 111 -1.25 -20.78 -10.37
C LEU A 111 -1.97 -22.10 -10.67
N GLN A 112 -1.72 -22.64 -11.86
CA GLN A 112 -2.12 -23.98 -12.25
C GLN A 112 -0.88 -24.74 -12.71
N LYS A 113 -0.38 -25.66 -11.89
CA LYS A 113 0.83 -26.44 -12.19
C LYS A 113 2.01 -25.53 -12.58
N ASP A 114 2.31 -24.52 -11.74
CA ASP A 114 3.37 -23.53 -11.95
C ASP A 114 3.16 -22.59 -13.16
N THR A 115 2.00 -22.63 -13.79
CA THR A 115 1.61 -21.71 -14.86
C THR A 115 0.68 -20.64 -14.31
N LEU A 116 1.01 -19.38 -14.57
CA LEU A 116 0.19 -18.25 -14.18
C LEU A 116 -1.06 -18.17 -15.06
N LYS A 117 -2.22 -18.08 -14.42
CA LYS A 117 -3.52 -17.84 -15.06
C LYS A 117 -4.06 -16.50 -14.63
N ARG A 118 -4.73 -15.82 -15.55
CA ARG A 118 -5.41 -14.54 -15.31
C ARG A 118 -6.88 -14.66 -15.72
N GLU A 119 -7.75 -14.33 -14.78
CA GLU A 119 -9.20 -14.28 -14.99
C GLU A 119 -9.70 -12.85 -14.80
N THR A 120 -10.42 -12.32 -15.78
CA THR A 120 -11.03 -11.00 -15.68
C THR A 120 -12.20 -11.03 -14.69
N LEU A 121 -12.21 -10.09 -13.75
CA LEU A 121 -13.31 -9.85 -12.83
C LEU A 121 -14.05 -8.57 -13.21
N PRO A 122 -15.23 -8.28 -12.62
CA PRO A 122 -15.96 -7.06 -12.94
C PRO A 122 -15.10 -5.81 -12.77
N SER A 123 -15.03 -4.98 -13.81
CA SER A 123 -14.29 -3.71 -13.78
C SER A 123 -14.90 -2.74 -12.78
N LEU A 124 -14.05 -1.90 -12.18
CA LEU A 124 -14.51 -0.76 -11.40
C LEU A 124 -15.41 0.14 -12.27
N PRO A 125 -16.45 0.77 -11.70
CA PRO A 125 -17.28 1.71 -12.44
C PRO A 125 -16.58 3.03 -12.78
N VAL A 126 -15.41 3.26 -12.18
CA VAL A 126 -14.55 4.43 -12.35
C VAL A 126 -13.10 3.97 -12.42
N THR A 127 -12.20 4.84 -12.92
CA THR A 127 -10.77 4.57 -12.80
C THR A 127 -10.32 4.93 -11.38
N MET A 128 -9.47 4.10 -10.80
CA MET A 128 -8.92 4.33 -9.46
C MET A 128 -7.45 4.00 -9.38
N ASP A 129 -6.68 4.90 -8.80
CA ASP A 129 -5.29 4.69 -8.43
C ASP A 129 -4.99 5.31 -7.05
N ASN A 130 -3.90 4.92 -6.42
CA ASN A 130 -3.50 5.45 -5.09
C ASN A 130 -4.56 5.22 -4.00
N MET A 131 -5.45 4.27 -4.19
CA MET A 131 -6.42 3.84 -3.20
C MET A 131 -5.84 2.75 -2.32
N ALA A 132 -6.60 2.35 -1.31
CA ALA A 132 -6.32 1.19 -0.48
C ALA A 132 -7.51 0.24 -0.51
N GLY A 133 -7.33 -0.95 0.03
CA GLY A 133 -8.42 -1.92 0.07
C GLY A 133 -8.14 -3.07 1.02
N ALA A 134 -9.18 -3.79 1.35
CA ALA A 134 -9.12 -4.98 2.20
C ALA A 134 -10.33 -5.88 1.97
N LEU A 135 -10.20 -7.12 2.38
CA LEU A 135 -11.24 -8.13 2.26
C LEU A 135 -11.85 -8.42 3.63
N VAL A 136 -13.15 -8.19 3.75
CA VAL A 136 -13.93 -8.56 4.94
C VAL A 136 -14.87 -9.70 4.55
N GLY A 137 -14.60 -10.92 4.99
CA GLY A 137 -15.34 -12.08 4.53
C GLY A 137 -15.22 -12.27 3.02
N HIS A 138 -16.32 -12.18 2.30
CA HIS A 138 -16.37 -12.21 0.84
C HIS A 138 -16.50 -10.82 0.20
N SER A 139 -16.49 -9.78 1.01
CA SER A 139 -16.64 -8.40 0.52
C SER A 139 -15.30 -7.73 0.34
N LEU A 140 -14.96 -7.39 -0.89
CA LEU A 140 -13.76 -6.65 -1.24
C LEU A 140 -14.08 -5.15 -1.26
N TYR A 141 -13.45 -4.41 -0.33
CA TYR A 141 -13.62 -2.96 -0.22
C TYR A 141 -12.42 -2.23 -0.80
N ILE A 142 -12.68 -1.21 -1.58
CA ILE A 142 -11.68 -0.29 -2.13
C ILE A 142 -12.04 1.12 -1.68
N VAL A 143 -11.10 1.83 -1.08
CA VAL A 143 -11.38 3.10 -0.41
C VAL A 143 -10.41 4.21 -0.84
N GLY A 144 -10.93 5.40 -1.01
CA GLY A 144 -10.14 6.59 -1.29
C GLY A 144 -9.43 6.55 -2.63
N GLY A 145 -8.25 7.11 -2.68
CA GLY A 145 -7.45 7.23 -3.89
C GLY A 145 -7.96 8.31 -4.83
N ASN A 146 -7.39 8.35 -6.02
CA ASN A 146 -7.93 9.15 -7.12
C ASN A 146 -9.06 8.38 -7.80
N VAL A 147 -10.20 9.01 -7.93
CA VAL A 147 -11.33 8.53 -8.74
C VAL A 147 -11.43 9.43 -9.96
N ASN A 148 -11.28 8.86 -11.14
CA ASN A 148 -11.20 9.63 -12.38
C ASN A 148 -10.20 10.81 -12.30
N GLY A 149 -9.05 10.56 -11.66
CA GLY A 149 -7.95 11.53 -11.52
C GLY A 149 -8.08 12.53 -10.38
N ILE A 150 -9.10 12.45 -9.55
CA ILE A 150 -9.38 13.41 -8.46
C ILE A 150 -9.39 12.69 -7.11
N PRO A 151 -8.67 13.21 -6.08
CA PRO A 151 -8.72 12.64 -4.73
C PRO A 151 -10.14 12.48 -4.22
N SER A 152 -10.44 11.33 -3.62
CA SER A 152 -11.81 10.94 -3.30
C SER A 152 -11.94 10.35 -1.90
N SER A 153 -13.14 10.46 -1.33
CA SER A 153 -13.56 9.74 -0.12
C SER A 153 -14.42 8.51 -0.44
N ALA A 154 -14.54 8.15 -1.70
CA ALA A 154 -15.41 7.07 -2.15
C ALA A 154 -14.97 5.71 -1.63
N MET A 155 -15.94 4.86 -1.39
CA MET A 155 -15.73 3.44 -1.13
C MET A 155 -16.58 2.61 -2.08
N TYR A 156 -15.98 1.58 -2.65
CA TYR A 156 -16.66 0.61 -3.51
C TYR A 156 -16.49 -0.79 -2.94
N MET A 157 -17.47 -1.62 -3.15
CA MET A 157 -17.47 -3.00 -2.67
C MET A 157 -17.84 -3.96 -3.79
N LEU A 158 -17.10 -5.05 -3.90
CA LEU A 158 -17.42 -6.19 -4.76
C LEU A 158 -17.67 -7.42 -3.88
N ASP A 159 -18.83 -8.03 -4.04
CA ASP A 159 -19.14 -9.31 -3.38
C ASP A 159 -18.52 -10.45 -4.20
N LEU A 160 -17.46 -11.07 -3.68
CA LEU A 160 -16.77 -12.16 -4.37
C LEU A 160 -17.60 -13.46 -4.43
N SER A 161 -18.65 -13.58 -3.61
CA SER A 161 -19.58 -14.71 -3.68
C SER A 161 -20.68 -14.52 -4.72
N ASP A 162 -20.87 -13.31 -5.23
CA ASP A 162 -21.83 -12.96 -6.28
C ASP A 162 -21.28 -11.86 -7.19
N LEU A 163 -20.43 -12.25 -8.11
CA LEU A 163 -19.80 -11.32 -9.06
C LEU A 163 -20.79 -10.67 -10.03
N SER A 164 -21.94 -11.30 -10.25
CA SER A 164 -22.96 -10.79 -11.19
C SER A 164 -23.54 -9.44 -10.75
N GLY A 165 -23.50 -9.13 -9.45
CA GLY A 165 -23.93 -7.85 -8.91
C GLY A 165 -22.98 -6.68 -9.22
N GLY A 166 -21.75 -6.96 -9.62
CA GLY A 166 -20.72 -5.96 -9.86
C GLY A 166 -20.36 -5.13 -8.63
N TRP A 167 -19.61 -4.07 -8.84
CA TRP A 167 -19.23 -3.14 -7.79
C TRP A 167 -20.39 -2.25 -7.37
N LYS A 168 -20.48 -1.98 -6.06
CA LYS A 168 -21.47 -1.08 -5.48
C LYS A 168 -20.79 0.05 -4.73
N ARG A 169 -21.31 1.27 -4.85
CA ARG A 169 -20.90 2.39 -4.03
C ARG A 169 -21.41 2.19 -2.60
N GLU A 170 -20.51 2.31 -1.63
CA GLU A 170 -20.82 2.26 -0.21
C GLU A 170 -20.63 3.64 0.44
N THR A 171 -20.82 3.73 1.76
CA THR A 171 -20.72 4.99 2.50
C THR A 171 -19.30 5.58 2.39
N ASP A 172 -19.19 6.85 2.02
CA ASP A 172 -17.91 7.55 1.90
C ASP A 172 -17.16 7.57 3.24
N ILE A 173 -15.82 7.54 3.18
CA ILE A 173 -14.98 7.77 4.35
C ILE A 173 -15.25 9.18 4.85
N PRO A 174 -15.46 9.38 6.18
CA PRO A 174 -15.56 10.74 6.75
C PRO A 174 -14.25 11.52 6.58
N GLY A 175 -14.31 12.82 6.73
CA GLY A 175 -13.16 13.71 6.64
C GLY A 175 -12.81 14.08 5.21
N GLU A 176 -11.54 14.43 5.01
CA GLU A 176 -11.05 14.91 3.71
C GLU A 176 -10.89 13.77 2.69
N PRO A 177 -11.07 14.06 1.40
CA PRO A 177 -10.66 13.15 0.34
C PRO A 177 -9.17 12.79 0.51
N ARG A 178 -8.81 11.55 0.17
CA ARG A 178 -7.45 11.07 0.47
C ARG A 178 -6.96 10.03 -0.51
N VAL A 179 -5.70 10.18 -0.88
CA VAL A 179 -4.91 9.16 -1.58
C VAL A 179 -3.96 8.50 -0.59
N GLN A 180 -3.56 7.30 -0.89
CA GLN A 180 -2.62 6.48 -0.11
C GLN A 180 -2.97 6.36 1.40
N PRO A 181 -4.26 6.14 1.77
CA PRO A 181 -4.57 5.78 3.14
C PRO A 181 -4.08 4.35 3.43
N VAL A 182 -3.97 4.03 4.72
CA VAL A 182 -3.83 2.65 5.17
C VAL A 182 -5.22 2.06 5.38
N CYS A 183 -5.44 0.85 4.87
CA CYS A 183 -6.70 0.13 5.02
C CYS A 183 -6.44 -1.31 5.44
N VAL A 184 -7.07 -1.75 6.52
CA VAL A 184 -6.90 -3.09 7.07
C VAL A 184 -8.25 -3.66 7.50
N ALA A 185 -8.49 -4.93 7.18
CA ALA A 185 -9.63 -5.67 7.71
C ALA A 185 -9.23 -6.42 8.98
N GLN A 186 -10.04 -6.30 10.02
CA GLN A 186 -9.81 -6.96 11.30
C GLN A 186 -11.14 -7.28 11.98
N ASP A 187 -11.35 -8.55 12.36
CA ASP A 187 -12.53 -9.00 13.10
C ASP A 187 -13.87 -8.52 12.50
N GLY A 188 -14.00 -8.66 11.19
CA GLY A 188 -15.22 -8.31 10.46
C GLY A 188 -15.45 -6.82 10.26
N LYS A 189 -14.46 -5.98 10.54
CA LYS A 189 -14.51 -4.53 10.38
C LYS A 189 -13.42 -4.06 9.43
N LEU A 190 -13.62 -2.87 8.88
CA LEU A 190 -12.64 -2.19 8.03
C LEU A 190 -12.08 -0.98 8.77
N TYR A 191 -10.75 -0.86 8.79
CA TYR A 191 -10.05 0.27 9.44
C TYR A 191 -9.29 1.06 8.40
N VAL A 192 -9.38 2.40 8.48
CA VAL A 192 -8.70 3.31 7.56
C VAL A 192 -8.03 4.42 8.36
N TRP A 193 -6.75 4.70 8.07
CA TRP A 193 -6.00 5.81 8.68
C TRP A 193 -5.24 6.59 7.64
N GLY A 194 -5.15 7.88 7.84
CA GLY A 194 -4.23 8.75 7.15
C GLY A 194 -4.57 8.95 5.68
N GLY A 195 -3.57 9.33 4.94
CA GLY A 195 -3.68 9.70 3.54
C GLY A 195 -3.51 11.20 3.34
N PHE A 196 -3.48 11.62 2.10
CA PHE A 196 -3.28 13.02 1.76
C PHE A 196 -3.96 13.34 0.41
N ALA A 197 -4.09 14.63 0.11
CA ALA A 197 -4.60 15.07 -1.17
C ALA A 197 -3.85 16.32 -1.63
N PRO A 198 -3.33 16.33 -2.87
CA PRO A 198 -2.83 17.56 -3.46
C PRO A 198 -3.97 18.55 -3.70
N ALA A 199 -3.63 19.82 -3.85
CA ALA A 199 -4.62 20.85 -4.18
C ALA A 199 -5.23 20.57 -5.56
N VAL A 200 -6.55 20.67 -5.63
CA VAL A 200 -7.32 20.62 -6.89
C VAL A 200 -8.26 21.82 -6.91
N GLU A 201 -8.88 22.09 -8.06
CA GLU A 201 -9.85 23.16 -8.17
C GLU A 201 -10.96 23.00 -7.12
N GLY A 202 -11.17 24.03 -6.30
CA GLY A 202 -12.18 24.06 -5.25
C GLY A 202 -11.81 23.34 -3.95
N HIS A 203 -10.58 22.79 -3.85
CA HIS A 203 -10.11 22.09 -2.64
C HIS A 203 -8.64 22.32 -2.39
N GLN A 204 -8.29 22.77 -1.18
CA GLN A 204 -6.90 22.96 -0.76
C GLN A 204 -6.20 21.60 -0.53
N ALA A 205 -4.87 21.61 -0.62
CA ALA A 205 -4.07 20.47 -0.22
C ALA A 205 -4.38 20.10 1.25
N SER A 206 -4.45 18.81 1.53
CA SER A 206 -4.73 18.31 2.87
C SER A 206 -3.85 17.10 3.19
N LEU A 207 -3.59 16.92 4.47
CA LEU A 207 -2.92 15.74 4.99
C LEU A 207 -3.69 15.23 6.19
N SER A 208 -4.14 13.98 6.13
CA SER A 208 -5.02 13.38 7.12
C SER A 208 -4.21 12.58 8.14
N VAL A 209 -4.54 12.72 9.41
CA VAL A 209 -4.03 11.89 10.53
C VAL A 209 -5.15 11.08 11.18
N ASP A 210 -6.39 11.36 10.83
CA ASP A 210 -7.58 10.74 11.37
C ASP A 210 -7.73 9.28 10.96
N GLY A 211 -8.44 8.54 11.75
CA GLY A 211 -8.74 7.14 11.51
C GLY A 211 -10.21 6.82 11.73
N TYR A 212 -10.70 5.82 11.03
CA TYR A 212 -12.09 5.40 11.05
C TYR A 212 -12.23 3.89 10.97
N MET A 213 -13.29 3.39 11.59
CA MET A 213 -13.71 1.99 11.48
C MET A 213 -15.05 1.95 10.77
N TYR A 214 -15.18 1.09 9.79
CA TYR A 214 -16.42 0.81 9.07
C TYR A 214 -17.01 -0.52 9.52
N SER A 215 -18.30 -0.51 9.86
CA SER A 215 -19.07 -1.73 10.14
C SER A 215 -19.91 -2.09 8.92
N PRO A 216 -19.62 -3.21 8.26
CA PRO A 216 -20.43 -3.66 7.12
C PRO A 216 -21.89 -3.95 7.47
N GLU A 217 -22.17 -4.34 8.71
CA GLU A 217 -23.53 -4.64 9.18
C GLU A 217 -24.41 -3.39 9.22
N THR A 218 -23.88 -2.30 9.79
CA THR A 218 -24.62 -1.05 9.92
C THR A 218 -24.38 -0.08 8.78
N LYS A 219 -23.35 -0.31 7.97
CA LYS A 219 -22.88 0.58 6.89
C LYS A 219 -22.49 1.97 7.39
N GLU A 220 -21.97 2.04 8.61
CA GLU A 220 -21.58 3.28 9.27
C GLU A 220 -20.10 3.29 9.62
N TRP A 221 -19.51 4.49 9.53
CA TRP A 221 -18.16 4.80 9.99
C TRP A 221 -18.19 5.38 11.40
N SER A 222 -17.20 5.05 12.22
CA SER A 222 -16.95 5.68 13.52
C SER A 222 -15.47 6.02 13.65
N SER A 223 -15.16 7.08 14.38
CA SER A 223 -13.78 7.52 14.60
C SER A 223 -13.02 6.54 15.48
N VAL A 224 -11.74 6.33 15.17
CA VAL A 224 -10.79 5.58 15.99
C VAL A 224 -9.54 6.42 16.24
N ALA A 225 -8.76 6.04 17.27
CA ALA A 225 -7.59 6.79 17.70
C ALA A 225 -6.53 6.92 16.60
N THR A 226 -5.91 8.09 16.54
CA THR A 226 -4.73 8.39 15.73
C THR A 226 -3.46 7.98 16.48
N PRO A 227 -2.45 7.40 15.83
CA PRO A 227 -1.18 7.10 16.49
C PRO A 227 -0.35 8.36 16.74
N TYR A 228 0.47 8.31 17.81
CA TYR A 228 1.39 9.37 18.20
C TYR A 228 2.79 8.80 18.38
N ASP A 229 3.80 9.61 18.10
CA ASP A 229 5.19 9.26 18.43
C ASP A 229 5.50 9.49 19.92
N ALA A 230 6.73 9.19 20.32
CA ALA A 230 7.16 9.33 21.71
C ALA A 230 7.14 10.78 22.21
N GLU A 231 7.24 11.75 21.32
CA GLU A 231 7.19 13.18 21.62
C GLU A 231 5.76 13.75 21.61
N GLY A 232 4.75 12.91 21.34
CA GLY A 232 3.35 13.32 21.30
C GLY A 232 2.89 13.92 19.97
N ASN A 233 3.69 13.79 18.90
CA ASN A 233 3.28 14.24 17.57
C ASN A 233 2.41 13.19 16.90
N GLU A 234 1.34 13.62 16.27
CA GLU A 234 0.48 12.75 15.49
C GLU A 234 1.25 12.15 14.30
N ILE A 235 1.14 10.84 14.12
CA ILE A 235 1.75 10.14 12.99
C ILE A 235 0.73 10.05 11.87
N SER A 236 1.05 10.63 10.72
CA SER A 236 0.31 10.35 9.49
C SER A 236 0.72 8.97 8.97
N LEU A 237 -0.24 8.15 8.60
CA LEU A 237 0.03 6.87 7.92
C LEU A 237 -0.13 6.99 6.41
N GLY A 238 -0.29 8.20 5.89
CA GLY A 238 -0.35 8.45 4.44
C GLY A 238 0.92 7.99 3.73
N GLY A 239 0.77 7.13 2.72
CA GLY A 239 1.89 6.47 2.05
C GLY A 239 2.48 5.30 2.82
N GLY A 240 1.96 5.00 3.99
CA GLY A 240 2.35 3.85 4.81
C GLY A 240 1.62 2.57 4.44
N MET A 241 1.66 1.60 5.34
CA MET A 241 1.11 0.27 5.11
C MET A 241 0.57 -0.32 6.41
N GLY A 242 -0.33 -1.29 6.30
CA GLY A 242 -0.90 -1.97 7.46
C GLY A 242 -1.33 -3.38 7.15
N THR A 243 -1.38 -4.21 8.18
CA THR A 243 -1.78 -5.62 8.11
C THR A 243 -2.27 -6.11 9.46
N SER A 244 -3.06 -7.17 9.46
CA SER A 244 -3.39 -7.88 10.70
C SER A 244 -2.14 -8.45 11.35
N PHE A 245 -2.08 -8.42 12.68
CA PHE A 245 -0.93 -8.85 13.45
C PHE A 245 -1.36 -9.56 14.74
N GLY A 246 -0.79 -10.75 14.97
CA GLY A 246 -1.08 -11.53 16.16
C GLY A 246 -2.57 -11.82 16.32
N GLU A 247 -3.04 -11.80 17.55
CA GLU A 247 -4.45 -12.01 17.88
C GLU A 247 -5.19 -10.67 17.98
N GLY A 248 -5.89 -10.30 16.91
CA GLY A 248 -6.80 -9.15 16.91
C GLY A 248 -6.16 -7.78 16.84
N MET A 249 -4.85 -7.68 16.61
CA MET A 249 -4.14 -6.40 16.48
C MET A 249 -3.93 -6.02 15.00
N ILE A 250 -3.62 -4.75 14.78
CA ILE A 250 -3.25 -4.22 13.47
C ILE A 250 -1.85 -3.62 13.56
N LEU A 251 -0.95 -4.06 12.68
CA LEU A 251 0.38 -3.48 12.52
C LEU A 251 0.34 -2.43 11.42
N CYS A 252 0.84 -1.23 11.73
CA CYS A 252 1.05 -0.18 10.74
C CYS A 252 2.51 0.27 10.75
N ALA A 253 3.02 0.65 9.59
CA ALA A 253 4.40 1.07 9.41
C ALA A 253 4.51 2.08 8.26
N GLY A 254 5.60 2.84 8.24
CA GLY A 254 5.86 3.81 7.20
C GLY A 254 4.95 5.02 7.22
N GLY A 255 4.98 5.76 6.14
CA GLY A 255 4.19 6.98 5.98
C GLY A 255 5.02 8.25 6.03
N VAL A 256 4.47 9.32 5.46
CA VAL A 256 5.12 10.63 5.37
C VAL A 256 4.96 11.43 6.66
N ASP A 257 5.86 12.40 6.89
CA ASP A 257 5.71 13.37 7.97
C ASP A 257 4.57 14.36 7.65
N LYS A 258 3.66 14.56 8.59
CA LYS A 258 2.45 15.37 8.34
C LYS A 258 2.75 16.83 8.00
N ASP A 259 3.76 17.43 8.63
CA ASP A 259 4.06 18.84 8.46
C ASP A 259 4.89 19.09 7.21
N ILE A 260 5.97 18.34 7.03
CA ILE A 260 6.87 18.47 5.88
C ILE A 260 6.13 18.14 4.59
N PHE A 261 5.38 17.05 4.57
CA PHE A 261 4.69 16.62 3.35
C PHE A 261 3.52 17.55 2.99
N LEU A 262 2.77 18.04 3.98
CA LEU A 262 1.72 19.01 3.72
C LEU A 262 2.29 20.30 3.10
N LYS A 263 3.41 20.81 3.62
CA LYS A 263 4.09 21.98 3.04
C LYS A 263 4.55 21.71 1.61
N ALA A 264 5.03 20.51 1.32
CA ALA A 264 5.37 20.10 -0.05
C ALA A 264 4.15 20.10 -0.98
N LEU A 265 3.02 19.56 -0.51
CA LEU A 265 1.77 19.59 -1.26
C LEU A 265 1.23 21.00 -1.50
N GLN A 266 1.51 21.92 -0.58
CA GLN A 266 1.15 23.34 -0.69
C GLN A 266 2.10 24.14 -1.60
N GLY A 267 3.17 23.53 -2.09
CA GLY A 267 4.14 24.17 -2.97
C GLY A 267 5.10 25.15 -2.24
N ILE A 268 5.25 25.00 -0.92
CA ILE A 268 6.11 25.90 -0.11
C ILE A 268 7.59 25.70 -0.41
N TYR A 269 7.99 24.45 -0.73
CA TYR A 269 9.37 24.14 -1.08
C TYR A 269 9.60 24.25 -2.59
N ALA A 270 10.76 24.81 -2.98
CA ALA A 270 11.18 24.78 -4.39
C ALA A 270 11.45 23.33 -4.82
N GLY A 271 11.00 22.95 -6.02
CA GLY A 271 10.98 21.56 -6.47
C GLY A 271 12.31 20.81 -6.33
N LYS A 272 13.40 21.38 -6.88
CA LYS A 272 14.73 20.76 -6.79
C LYS A 272 15.28 20.79 -5.37
N GLU A 273 15.07 21.86 -4.63
CA GLU A 273 15.47 21.96 -3.23
C GLU A 273 14.76 20.90 -2.40
N TYR A 274 13.44 20.75 -2.56
CA TYR A 274 12.66 19.73 -1.85
C TYR A 274 13.19 18.31 -2.10
N LEU A 275 13.61 18.01 -3.31
CA LEU A 275 14.07 16.68 -3.70
C LEU A 275 15.55 16.41 -3.33
N SER A 276 16.29 17.41 -2.86
CA SER A 276 17.75 17.33 -2.69
C SER A 276 18.21 17.17 -1.23
N HIS A 277 17.30 17.09 -0.28
CA HIS A 277 17.64 16.87 1.13
C HIS A 277 18.06 15.42 1.41
N PRO A 278 18.85 15.18 2.48
CA PRO A 278 19.13 13.81 2.91
C PRO A 278 17.86 13.12 3.41
N VAL A 279 17.87 11.79 3.42
CA VAL A 279 16.72 10.96 3.78
C VAL A 279 16.10 11.38 5.13
N GLU A 280 16.91 11.66 6.13
CA GLU A 280 16.47 11.99 7.49
C GLU A 280 15.63 13.27 7.56
N TRP A 281 15.86 14.20 6.63
CA TRP A 281 15.13 15.47 6.59
C TRP A 281 13.63 15.29 6.38
N TYR A 282 13.22 14.23 5.64
CA TYR A 282 11.82 13.99 5.28
C TYR A 282 11.02 13.39 6.42
N ARG A 283 11.66 12.84 7.44
CA ARG A 283 11.04 12.27 8.65
C ARG A 283 9.93 11.28 8.38
N PHE A 284 10.11 10.39 7.42
CA PHE A 284 9.17 9.29 7.25
C PHE A 284 9.06 8.50 8.55
N ASN A 285 7.85 8.04 8.87
CA ASN A 285 7.59 7.33 10.11
C ASN A 285 8.45 6.05 10.19
N ARG A 286 9.25 5.95 11.24
CA ARG A 286 10.13 4.79 11.53
C ARG A 286 9.62 3.91 12.65
N ASN A 287 8.45 4.24 13.21
CA ASN A 287 7.82 3.44 14.27
C ASN A 287 7.03 2.28 13.65
N LEU A 288 7.22 1.07 14.21
CA LEU A 288 6.30 -0.03 13.99
C LEU A 288 5.20 0.07 15.03
N LEU A 289 3.98 0.31 14.59
CA LEU A 289 2.86 0.67 15.44
C LEU A 289 1.85 -0.47 15.52
N LEU A 290 1.34 -0.75 16.71
CA LEU A 290 0.26 -1.69 16.92
C LEU A 290 -1.00 -0.98 17.39
N TYR A 291 -2.08 -1.15 16.66
CA TYR A 291 -3.40 -0.74 17.07
C TYR A 291 -4.13 -1.89 17.73
N HIS A 292 -4.77 -1.60 18.86
CA HIS A 292 -5.56 -2.55 19.65
C HIS A 292 -7.05 -2.16 19.54
N PRO A 293 -7.83 -2.83 18.68
CA PRO A 293 -9.23 -2.45 18.45
C PRO A 293 -10.10 -2.48 19.69
N GLN A 294 -9.87 -3.43 20.60
CA GLN A 294 -10.70 -3.57 21.80
C GLN A 294 -10.58 -2.39 22.76
N THR A 295 -9.45 -1.72 22.80
CA THR A 295 -9.20 -0.59 23.70
C THR A 295 -9.10 0.74 22.98
N ASP A 296 -9.12 0.74 21.64
CA ASP A 296 -8.89 1.91 20.79
C ASP A 296 -7.57 2.63 21.16
N LYS A 297 -6.49 1.86 21.30
CA LYS A 297 -5.18 2.38 21.71
C LYS A 297 -4.08 1.88 20.80
N TRP A 298 -3.04 2.70 20.68
CA TRP A 298 -1.81 2.38 19.96
C TRP A 298 -0.67 2.09 20.92
N THR A 299 0.16 1.12 20.55
CA THR A 299 1.46 0.87 21.18
C THR A 299 2.53 0.81 20.09
N THR A 300 3.79 0.89 20.49
CA THR A 300 4.91 0.86 19.55
C THR A 300 5.72 -0.41 19.78
N LEU A 301 5.94 -1.18 18.70
CA LEU A 301 6.84 -2.35 18.73
C LEU A 301 8.31 -1.94 18.78
N GLY A 302 8.65 -0.79 18.22
CA GLY A 302 9.99 -0.25 18.16
C GLY A 302 10.16 0.77 17.05
N GLU A 303 11.32 1.40 17.02
CA GLU A 303 11.77 2.30 15.97
C GLU A 303 12.80 1.59 15.10
N TYR A 304 12.58 1.61 13.79
CA TYR A 304 13.49 0.99 12.83
C TYR A 304 13.59 1.87 11.58
N GLU A 305 14.80 2.24 11.24
CA GLU A 305 15.08 3.03 10.04
C GLU A 305 14.56 2.36 8.78
N GLN A 306 14.63 1.04 8.72
CA GLN A 306 14.13 0.24 7.59
C GLN A 306 12.59 0.27 7.45
N GLY A 307 11.87 0.71 8.46
CA GLY A 307 10.43 0.94 8.40
C GLY A 307 10.05 2.30 7.84
N ALA A 308 10.99 3.23 7.77
CA ALA A 308 10.73 4.60 7.29
C ALA A 308 10.62 4.64 5.75
N ARG A 309 9.47 4.25 5.26
CA ARG A 309 9.15 4.08 3.84
C ARG A 309 7.82 4.74 3.48
N ALA A 310 7.73 5.23 2.26
CA ALA A 310 6.47 5.60 1.63
C ALA A 310 6.31 4.81 0.33
N GLY A 311 5.08 4.41 0.00
CA GLY A 311 4.83 3.61 -1.20
C GLY A 311 5.39 2.20 -1.15
N ALA A 312 5.81 1.71 0.01
CA ALA A 312 6.11 0.31 0.24
C ALA A 312 4.80 -0.46 0.43
N VAL A 313 4.86 -1.77 0.26
CA VAL A 313 3.72 -2.65 0.54
C VAL A 313 4.10 -3.67 1.61
N ILE A 314 3.11 -4.12 2.38
CA ILE A 314 3.30 -5.16 3.38
C ILE A 314 2.48 -6.39 3.00
N VAL A 315 3.11 -7.55 3.09
CA VAL A 315 2.50 -8.85 2.79
C VAL A 315 2.73 -9.77 3.97
N SER A 316 1.70 -10.50 4.37
CA SER A 316 1.74 -11.34 5.57
C SER A 316 1.43 -12.79 5.25
N GLN A 317 2.18 -13.70 5.89
CA GLN A 317 1.98 -15.14 5.80
C GLN A 317 2.51 -15.82 7.07
N ASP A 318 1.65 -16.58 7.74
CA ASP A 318 2.02 -17.45 8.87
C ASP A 318 2.86 -16.79 9.96
N GLY A 319 2.47 -15.57 10.38
CA GLY A 319 3.17 -14.82 11.41
C GLY A 319 4.43 -14.09 10.93
N PHE A 320 4.70 -14.10 9.63
CA PHE A 320 5.73 -13.28 9.00
C PHE A 320 5.09 -12.13 8.23
N HIS A 321 5.67 -10.93 8.35
CA HIS A 321 5.21 -9.72 7.68
C HIS A 321 6.38 -9.13 6.90
N TYR A 322 6.21 -9.00 5.58
CA TYR A 322 7.26 -8.55 4.67
C TYR A 322 6.98 -7.13 4.23
N ILE A 323 7.88 -6.22 4.54
CA ILE A 323 7.87 -4.84 4.03
C ILE A 323 8.69 -4.84 2.74
N ILE A 324 8.06 -4.49 1.63
CA ILE A 324 8.64 -4.64 0.30
C ILE A 324 8.91 -3.28 -0.32
N ASN A 325 10.18 -2.99 -0.58
CA ASN A 325 10.66 -1.83 -1.32
C ASN A 325 10.13 -0.48 -0.77
N GLY A 326 9.70 0.43 -1.66
CA GLY A 326 9.18 1.76 -1.34
C GLY A 326 10.23 2.85 -1.47
N GLU A 327 9.82 4.06 -1.14
CA GLU A 327 10.66 5.25 -1.16
C GLU A 327 11.31 5.50 0.20
N LEU A 328 12.59 5.80 0.19
CA LEU A 328 13.33 6.30 1.36
C LEU A 328 13.15 7.81 1.51
N LYS A 329 12.98 8.49 0.41
CA LYS A 329 12.65 9.91 0.24
C LYS A 329 12.01 10.09 -1.13
N PRO A 330 11.31 11.19 -1.39
CA PRO A 330 10.70 11.42 -2.69
C PRO A 330 11.66 11.15 -3.85
N GLY A 331 11.27 10.23 -4.75
CA GLY A 331 12.03 9.86 -5.94
C GLY A 331 13.13 8.82 -5.74
N ILE A 332 13.48 8.45 -4.52
CA ILE A 332 14.56 7.48 -4.25
C ILE A 332 13.94 6.22 -3.62
N ARG A 333 14.01 5.12 -4.35
CA ARG A 333 13.49 3.81 -3.94
C ARG A 333 14.59 2.92 -3.35
N THR A 334 14.16 1.86 -2.70
CA THR A 334 15.02 0.78 -2.23
C THR A 334 14.51 -0.56 -2.74
N ASN A 335 15.40 -1.50 -2.99
CA ASN A 335 15.04 -2.89 -3.31
C ASN A 335 15.01 -3.79 -2.06
N GLU A 336 15.17 -3.23 -0.87
CA GLU A 336 15.13 -4.02 0.35
C GLU A 336 13.75 -4.62 0.58
N ILE A 337 13.77 -5.84 1.11
CA ILE A 337 12.61 -6.51 1.70
C ILE A 337 13.00 -6.83 3.14
N ASN A 338 12.20 -6.37 4.09
CA ASN A 338 12.44 -6.55 5.50
C ASN A 338 11.30 -7.37 6.13
N ARG A 339 11.63 -8.29 7.02
CA ARG A 339 10.66 -9.21 7.61
C ARG A 339 10.51 -8.97 9.11
N ILE A 340 9.25 -8.84 9.53
CA ILE A 340 8.87 -8.83 10.93
C ILE A 340 8.31 -10.21 11.25
N LYS A 341 8.81 -10.81 12.33
CA LYS A 341 8.36 -12.11 12.81
C LYS A 341 7.54 -11.93 14.07
N GLU A 342 6.34 -12.46 14.11
CA GLU A 342 5.56 -12.54 15.34
C GLU A 342 6.23 -13.50 16.32
N LYS A 343 6.24 -13.14 17.59
CA LYS A 343 6.69 -14.06 18.64
C LYS A 343 5.63 -15.15 18.79
N ARG A 344 6.03 -16.41 18.59
CA ARG A 344 5.20 -17.55 18.96
C ARG A 344 5.07 -17.56 20.49
N ARG A 345 3.84 -17.65 20.99
CA ARG A 345 3.57 -17.92 22.39
C ARG A 345 3.80 -19.41 22.70
#